data_1641c21904c38fb9f2387b6be56ad965
#
_entry.id   1641c21904c38fb9f2387b6be56ad965
#
_cell.length_a   1.000
_cell.length_b   1.000
_cell.length_c   1.000
_cell.angle_alpha   90.00
_cell.angle_beta   90.00
_cell.angle_gamma   90.00
#
_symmetry.space_group_name_H-M   'P 1'
#
loop_
_entity.id
_entity.type
_entity.pdbx_description
1 polymer ?
#
loop_
_entity_poly.entity_id
_entity_poly.type
_entity_poly.pdbx_seq_one_letter_code
_entity_poly.pdbx_strand_id
1 'polypeptide(L)'
;MTEQSLPKLAFLGPVGTYSHQGAYDRFGGNVDYVEKQKIKDVFDAISAEIPFGLVPQENSIYGSVTETYDALREPEVGETKFVKGEVTLAVQHCLVVRQGVKAEDVTRILSHEQALGQCGKYLQKNFPSAALQKMASTAAAAQALLNEGPEQLHSAAICSPLCAVVFKGLEILQESIQDKNTNCTRFYVLAQGLETKPPYLPGPPQLQRALVRIGLPAPEEPESAEDGSAEALTTSISAHNRPLHMVMSTLLTTFGVPVIRIDRRPSLNHVPFEHVYYVELEELGSELGVENSADDEHGSSVWLNRVQMGIDRVCEAGGEATIIGVW
;
A
#
# COMPACT_ATOMS: atom_id res chain seq x y z
N MET A 1 -37.56 -5.69 -3.86
CA MET A 1 -36.27 -4.93 -3.94
C MET A 1 -35.20 -5.94 -3.60
N THR A 2 -34.38 -6.36 -4.55
CA THR A 2 -33.22 -7.19 -4.30
C THR A 2 -32.25 -6.33 -3.51
N GLU A 3 -31.93 -6.70 -2.27
CA GLU A 3 -30.78 -6.12 -1.54
C GLU A 3 -29.56 -6.32 -2.42
N GLN A 4 -29.05 -5.24 -3.01
CA GLN A 4 -27.74 -5.28 -3.67
C GLN A 4 -26.71 -5.55 -2.57
N SER A 5 -26.08 -6.72 -2.61
CA SER A 5 -24.96 -7.03 -1.73
C SER A 5 -23.85 -6.02 -1.97
N LEU A 6 -23.23 -5.52 -0.89
CA LEU A 6 -22.11 -4.62 -1.00
C LEU A 6 -20.93 -5.30 -1.72
N PRO A 7 -20.14 -4.56 -2.51
CA PRO A 7 -18.94 -5.10 -3.11
C PRO A 7 -17.92 -5.46 -2.02
N LYS A 8 -17.19 -6.56 -2.21
CA LYS A 8 -16.19 -7.02 -1.25
C LYS A 8 -14.84 -6.33 -1.46
N LEU A 9 -14.14 -6.06 -0.37
CA LEU A 9 -12.78 -5.51 -0.35
C LEU A 9 -11.86 -6.40 0.49
N ALA A 10 -10.83 -6.98 -0.14
CA ALA A 10 -9.79 -7.74 0.55
C ALA A 10 -8.76 -6.79 1.18
N PHE A 11 -8.31 -7.09 2.40
CA PHE A 11 -7.28 -6.30 3.08
C PHE A 11 -6.33 -7.20 3.88
N LEU A 12 -5.12 -6.69 4.19
CA LEU A 12 -4.17 -7.39 5.05
C LEU A 12 -4.64 -7.35 6.50
N GLY A 13 -5.11 -8.51 6.99
CA GLY A 13 -5.61 -8.69 8.35
C GLY A 13 -4.54 -8.76 9.44
N PRO A 14 -4.98 -9.07 10.64
CA PRO A 14 -6.36 -9.33 11.06
C PRO A 14 -7.25 -8.07 11.12
N VAL A 15 -8.56 -8.29 11.37
CA VAL A 15 -9.51 -7.20 11.67
C VAL A 15 -8.93 -6.30 12.78
N GLY A 16 -9.05 -4.96 12.63
CA GLY A 16 -8.50 -3.97 13.58
C GLY A 16 -7.06 -3.54 13.30
N THR A 17 -6.38 -4.08 12.26
CA THR A 17 -5.06 -3.61 11.83
C THR A 17 -5.13 -2.21 11.19
N TYR A 18 -3.96 -1.57 10.99
CA TYR A 18 -3.88 -0.29 10.27
C TYR A 18 -4.27 -0.42 8.80
N SER A 19 -4.10 -1.58 8.19
CA SER A 19 -4.64 -1.85 6.85
C SER A 19 -6.18 -1.82 6.86
N HIS A 20 -6.81 -2.43 7.88
CA HIS A 20 -8.26 -2.34 8.06
C HIS A 20 -8.71 -0.90 8.34
N GLN A 21 -7.96 -0.15 9.20
CA GLN A 21 -8.25 1.26 9.49
C GLN A 21 -8.21 2.11 8.21
N GLY A 22 -7.16 1.99 7.40
CA GLY A 22 -7.05 2.73 6.13
C GLY A 22 -8.17 2.40 5.16
N ALA A 23 -8.57 1.12 5.07
CA ALA A 23 -9.72 0.71 4.29
C ALA A 23 -11.03 1.31 4.84
N TYR A 24 -11.25 1.23 6.15
CA TYR A 24 -12.45 1.76 6.78
C TYR A 24 -12.58 3.28 6.65
N ASP A 25 -11.49 4.02 6.82
CA ASP A 25 -11.48 5.48 6.67
C ASP A 25 -11.84 5.92 5.24
N ARG A 26 -11.50 5.09 4.24
CA ARG A 26 -11.73 5.43 2.82
C ARG A 26 -13.05 4.91 2.27
N PHE A 27 -13.52 3.76 2.73
CA PHE A 27 -14.69 3.07 2.19
C PHE A 27 -15.88 3.03 3.16
N GLY A 28 -15.65 3.13 4.47
CA GLY A 28 -16.70 3.09 5.49
C GLY A 28 -17.57 1.84 5.39
N GLY A 29 -18.88 2.05 5.32
CA GLY A 29 -19.88 0.99 5.13
C GLY A 29 -20.22 0.68 3.66
N ASN A 30 -19.45 1.18 2.69
CA ASN A 30 -19.75 0.96 1.27
C ASN A 30 -19.23 -0.38 0.72
N VAL A 31 -18.50 -1.13 1.54
CA VAL A 31 -17.91 -2.43 1.18
C VAL A 31 -18.04 -3.45 2.31
N ASP A 32 -18.03 -4.74 1.95
CA ASP A 32 -17.83 -5.85 2.89
C ASP A 32 -16.35 -6.20 2.97
N TYR A 33 -15.78 -6.15 4.16
CA TYR A 33 -14.37 -6.36 4.40
C TYR A 33 -14.00 -7.84 4.47
N VAL A 34 -13.00 -8.28 3.67
CA VAL A 34 -12.52 -9.66 3.61
C VAL A 34 -11.06 -9.71 4.05
N GLU A 35 -10.83 -10.27 5.21
CA GLU A 35 -9.49 -10.43 5.79
C GLU A 35 -8.63 -11.42 5.00
N LYS A 36 -7.35 -11.10 4.80
CA LYS A 36 -6.33 -11.96 4.21
C LYS A 36 -5.09 -12.00 5.10
N GLN A 37 -4.34 -13.11 5.07
CA GLN A 37 -3.19 -13.28 5.95
C GLN A 37 -1.91 -12.67 5.39
N LYS A 38 -1.76 -12.60 4.07
CA LYS A 38 -0.58 -12.09 3.37
C LYS A 38 -0.99 -11.06 2.31
N ILE A 39 -0.06 -10.20 1.95
CA ILE A 39 -0.24 -9.23 0.86
C ILE A 39 -0.54 -9.95 -0.45
N LYS A 40 0.19 -11.05 -0.76
CA LYS A 40 -0.08 -11.87 -1.95
C LYS A 40 -1.49 -12.41 -1.97
N ASP A 41 -2.04 -12.85 -0.83
CA ASP A 41 -3.41 -13.38 -0.77
C ASP A 41 -4.47 -12.28 -1.07
N VAL A 42 -4.14 -11.00 -0.82
CA VAL A 42 -5.00 -9.87 -1.22
C VAL A 42 -5.00 -9.76 -2.74
N PHE A 43 -3.84 -9.78 -3.40
CA PHE A 43 -3.73 -9.76 -4.86
C PHE A 43 -4.44 -10.95 -5.50
N ASP A 44 -4.24 -12.15 -4.98
CA ASP A 44 -4.82 -13.39 -5.51
C ASP A 44 -6.35 -13.42 -5.35
N ALA A 45 -6.89 -12.72 -4.34
CA ALA A 45 -8.33 -12.65 -4.11
C ALA A 45 -9.07 -11.73 -5.08
N ILE A 46 -8.37 -10.80 -5.77
CA ILE A 46 -9.03 -9.87 -6.69
C ILE A 46 -9.67 -10.64 -7.84
N SER A 47 -10.99 -10.52 -7.93
CA SER A 47 -11.86 -11.26 -8.85
C SER A 47 -13.23 -10.56 -8.99
N ALA A 48 -14.11 -11.09 -9.82
CA ALA A 48 -15.49 -10.59 -9.91
C ALA A 48 -16.25 -10.66 -8.58
N GLU A 49 -15.92 -11.63 -7.70
CA GLU A 49 -16.55 -11.76 -6.39
C GLU A 49 -15.94 -10.80 -5.34
N ILE A 50 -14.65 -10.54 -5.41
CA ILE A 50 -13.92 -9.62 -4.53
C ILE A 50 -13.25 -8.57 -5.42
N PRO A 51 -13.99 -7.57 -5.91
CA PRO A 51 -13.48 -6.65 -6.93
C PRO A 51 -12.43 -5.67 -6.42
N PHE A 52 -12.26 -5.52 -5.11
CA PHE A 52 -11.34 -4.54 -4.53
C PHE A 52 -10.36 -5.16 -3.55
N GLY A 53 -9.20 -4.50 -3.42
CA GLY A 53 -8.19 -4.83 -2.41
C GLY A 53 -7.49 -3.58 -1.89
N LEU A 54 -6.94 -3.68 -0.67
CA LEU A 54 -6.08 -2.64 -0.10
C LEU A 54 -4.81 -3.28 0.46
N VAL A 55 -3.66 -2.81 -0.02
CA VAL A 55 -2.35 -3.31 0.38
C VAL A 55 -1.43 -2.16 0.79
N PRO A 56 -0.58 -2.33 1.83
CA PRO A 56 0.38 -1.31 2.22
C PRO A 56 1.45 -1.16 1.13
N GLN A 57 1.72 0.07 0.72
CA GLN A 57 2.74 0.41 -0.26
C GLN A 57 4.05 0.86 0.41
N GLU A 58 3.93 1.78 1.36
CA GLU A 58 5.07 2.43 2.00
C GLU A 58 4.70 2.91 3.40
N ASN A 59 5.66 2.84 4.31
CA ASN A 59 5.58 3.51 5.59
C ASN A 59 6.66 4.59 5.68
N SER A 60 6.31 5.79 6.17
CA SER A 60 7.22 6.94 6.23
C SER A 60 8.46 6.73 7.10
N ILE A 61 8.47 5.70 7.96
CA ILE A 61 9.59 5.36 8.85
C ILE A 61 10.37 4.15 8.31
N TYR A 62 9.66 3.15 7.77
CA TYR A 62 10.28 1.86 7.38
C TYR A 62 10.50 1.73 5.87
N GLY A 63 9.97 2.66 5.06
CA GLY A 63 10.12 2.67 3.60
C GLY A 63 9.14 1.75 2.88
N SER A 64 9.51 1.38 1.65
CA SER A 64 8.69 0.59 0.74
C SER A 64 8.39 -0.80 1.26
N VAL A 65 7.16 -1.26 1.07
CA VAL A 65 6.72 -2.61 1.42
C VAL A 65 7.08 -3.55 0.28
N THR A 66 8.16 -4.29 0.47
CA THR A 66 8.76 -5.16 -0.55
C THR A 66 7.78 -6.16 -1.13
N GLU A 67 6.95 -6.80 -0.29
CA GLU A 67 5.98 -7.81 -0.71
C GLU A 67 4.92 -7.25 -1.68
N THR A 68 4.52 -5.98 -1.52
CA THR A 68 3.59 -5.33 -2.44
C THR A 68 4.22 -5.17 -3.82
N TYR A 69 5.48 -4.69 -3.87
CA TYR A 69 6.19 -4.54 -5.13
C TYR A 69 6.56 -5.89 -5.77
N ASP A 70 6.74 -6.95 -4.97
CA ASP A 70 6.89 -8.31 -5.48
C ASP A 70 5.62 -8.81 -6.14
N ALA A 71 4.45 -8.55 -5.54
CA ALA A 71 3.16 -8.92 -6.11
C ALA A 71 2.80 -8.09 -7.36
N LEU A 72 3.25 -6.83 -7.47
CA LEU A 72 3.05 -6.00 -8.66
C LEU A 72 3.81 -6.51 -9.90
N ARG A 73 4.74 -7.47 -9.77
CA ARG A 73 5.44 -8.12 -10.92
C ARG A 73 4.57 -9.14 -11.63
N GLU A 74 3.53 -9.67 -10.97
CA GLU A 74 2.70 -10.72 -11.53
C GLU A 74 2.04 -10.26 -12.84
N PRO A 75 1.94 -11.16 -13.87
CA PRO A 75 1.41 -10.80 -15.18
C PRO A 75 0.01 -10.22 -15.16
N GLU A 76 -0.86 -10.72 -14.29
CA GLU A 76 -2.25 -10.26 -14.17
C GLU A 76 -2.37 -8.79 -13.75
N VAL A 77 -1.31 -8.21 -13.15
CA VAL A 77 -1.27 -6.79 -12.80
C VAL A 77 -0.93 -5.98 -14.05
N GLY A 78 -1.87 -5.15 -14.48
CA GLY A 78 -1.85 -4.45 -15.76
C GLY A 78 -2.67 -5.15 -16.87
N GLU A 79 -3.21 -6.36 -16.60
CA GLU A 79 -4.11 -7.06 -17.52
C GLU A 79 -5.54 -7.14 -16.94
N THR A 80 -5.66 -7.71 -15.75
CA THR A 80 -6.96 -7.93 -15.08
C THR A 80 -7.05 -7.24 -13.71
N LYS A 81 -5.92 -6.92 -13.11
CA LYS A 81 -5.81 -6.26 -11.80
C LYS A 81 -5.07 -4.95 -11.95
N PHE A 82 -5.60 -3.88 -11.37
CA PHE A 82 -5.03 -2.53 -11.51
C PHE A 82 -5.00 -1.79 -10.17
N VAL A 83 -4.01 -0.91 -10.02
CA VAL A 83 -4.04 0.10 -8.95
C VAL A 83 -5.02 1.20 -9.35
N LYS A 84 -6.04 1.43 -8.52
CA LYS A 84 -7.14 2.37 -8.76
C LYS A 84 -7.27 3.44 -7.69
N GLY A 85 -6.25 3.60 -6.87
CA GLY A 85 -6.24 4.62 -5.85
C GLY A 85 -5.11 4.48 -4.86
N GLU A 86 -4.97 5.52 -4.07
CA GLU A 86 -4.05 5.61 -2.95
C GLU A 86 -4.81 6.06 -1.69
N VAL A 87 -4.43 5.51 -0.55
CA VAL A 87 -4.91 5.93 0.76
C VAL A 87 -3.70 6.22 1.63
N THR A 88 -3.61 7.42 2.19
CA THR A 88 -2.60 7.76 3.18
C THR A 88 -3.23 7.81 4.57
N LEU A 89 -2.75 6.96 5.46
CA LEU A 89 -3.19 6.88 6.85
C LEU A 89 -2.10 7.46 7.77
N ALA A 90 -2.44 8.50 8.52
CA ALA A 90 -1.64 8.92 9.68
C ALA A 90 -1.82 7.88 10.79
N VAL A 91 -0.74 7.20 11.17
CA VAL A 91 -0.79 6.16 12.19
C VAL A 91 -1.01 6.80 13.56
N GLN A 92 -2.18 6.57 14.15
CA GLN A 92 -2.52 7.00 15.50
C GLN A 92 -2.59 5.78 16.41
N HIS A 93 -1.80 5.80 17.48
CA HIS A 93 -1.86 4.79 18.52
C HIS A 93 -2.81 5.23 19.62
N CYS A 94 -3.80 4.41 19.93
CA CYS A 94 -4.74 4.64 21.02
C CYS A 94 -4.49 3.63 22.15
N LEU A 95 -4.64 4.08 23.38
CA LEU A 95 -4.72 3.21 24.55
C LEU A 95 -6.17 2.77 24.71
N VAL A 96 -6.42 1.49 24.55
CA VAL A 96 -7.74 0.87 24.56
C VAL A 96 -7.85 -0.11 25.72
N VAL A 97 -9.01 -0.15 26.35
CA VAL A 97 -9.33 -1.06 27.47
C VAL A 97 -10.70 -1.71 27.28
N ARG A 98 -11.03 -2.66 28.10
CA ARG A 98 -12.43 -3.11 28.24
C ARG A 98 -13.26 -1.98 28.85
N GLN A 99 -14.51 -1.89 28.42
CA GLN A 99 -15.45 -0.88 28.95
C GLN A 99 -15.52 -0.92 30.46
N GLY A 100 -15.40 0.27 31.07
CA GLY A 100 -15.43 0.47 32.52
C GLY A 100 -14.09 0.30 33.23
N VAL A 101 -13.01 -0.10 32.57
CA VAL A 101 -11.66 -0.14 33.16
C VAL A 101 -11.07 1.27 33.16
N LYS A 102 -10.58 1.70 34.32
CA LYS A 102 -9.96 3.02 34.45
C LYS A 102 -8.46 2.97 34.30
N ALA A 103 -7.85 4.12 33.97
CA ALA A 103 -6.39 4.20 33.78
C ALA A 103 -5.61 3.78 35.04
N GLU A 104 -6.12 4.09 36.22
CA GLU A 104 -5.53 3.74 37.52
C GLU A 104 -5.49 2.22 37.79
N ASP A 105 -6.36 1.45 37.13
CA ASP A 105 -6.44 -0.01 37.28
C ASP A 105 -5.48 -0.74 36.35
N VAL A 106 -4.88 -0.03 35.38
CA VAL A 106 -4.04 -0.64 34.35
C VAL A 106 -2.65 -0.97 34.90
N THR A 107 -2.35 -2.26 34.99
CA THR A 107 -1.05 -2.78 35.44
C THR A 107 -0.28 -3.50 34.32
N ARG A 108 -0.93 -3.74 33.16
CA ARG A 108 -0.36 -4.44 32.03
C ARG A 108 -0.78 -3.79 30.71
N ILE A 109 0.18 -3.60 29.79
CA ILE A 109 -0.06 -3.00 28.47
C ILE A 109 0.45 -3.93 27.39
N LEU A 110 -0.44 -4.31 26.47
CA LEU A 110 -0.21 -5.24 25.38
C LEU A 110 -0.09 -4.48 24.06
N SER A 111 0.88 -4.80 23.23
CA SER A 111 0.90 -4.39 21.82
C SER A 111 2.00 -5.08 21.03
N HIS A 112 2.04 -4.80 19.71
CA HIS A 112 3.19 -5.10 18.89
C HIS A 112 4.42 -4.30 19.37
N GLU A 113 5.61 -4.91 19.28
CA GLU A 113 6.85 -4.31 19.77
C GLU A 113 7.11 -2.89 19.25
N GLN A 114 6.84 -2.67 17.96
CA GLN A 114 7.02 -1.35 17.35
C GLN A 114 6.09 -0.29 17.96
N ALA A 115 4.83 -0.63 18.23
CA ALA A 115 3.88 0.31 18.82
C ALA A 115 4.24 0.62 20.28
N LEU A 116 4.69 -0.37 21.06
CA LEU A 116 5.22 -0.14 22.41
C LEU A 116 6.41 0.83 22.38
N GLY A 117 7.34 0.66 21.44
CA GLY A 117 8.49 1.54 21.26
C GLY A 117 8.10 2.96 20.83
N GLN A 118 7.10 3.10 19.97
CA GLN A 118 6.62 4.40 19.48
C GLN A 118 5.82 5.19 20.51
N CYS A 119 5.38 4.56 21.60
CA CYS A 119 4.64 5.19 22.70
C CYS A 119 5.46 5.27 24.00
N GLY A 120 6.77 5.06 23.94
CA GLY A 120 7.64 4.87 25.11
C GLY A 120 7.61 6.02 26.10
N LYS A 121 7.62 7.28 25.64
CA LYS A 121 7.58 8.46 26.52
C LYS A 121 6.22 8.59 27.24
N TYR A 122 5.14 8.35 26.51
CA TYR A 122 3.80 8.36 27.08
C TYR A 122 3.67 7.29 28.18
N LEU A 123 4.11 6.06 27.90
CA LEU A 123 4.06 4.93 28.82
C LEU A 123 4.90 5.19 30.07
N GLN A 124 6.13 5.65 29.90
CA GLN A 124 7.01 5.97 31.03
C GLN A 124 6.42 7.05 31.96
N LYS A 125 5.73 8.04 31.38
CA LYS A 125 5.14 9.13 32.15
C LYS A 125 3.87 8.72 32.89
N ASN A 126 2.97 7.97 32.22
CA ASN A 126 1.62 7.73 32.73
C ASN A 126 1.44 6.33 33.35
N PHE A 127 2.28 5.35 32.96
CA PHE A 127 2.21 3.95 33.38
C PHE A 127 3.59 3.38 33.73
N PRO A 128 4.38 4.05 34.60
CA PRO A 128 5.79 3.66 34.86
C PRO A 128 5.95 2.26 35.45
N SER A 129 4.91 1.74 36.10
CA SER A 129 4.92 0.44 36.78
C SER A 129 4.18 -0.67 36.00
N ALA A 130 3.59 -0.34 34.84
CA ALA A 130 2.86 -1.34 34.06
C ALA A 130 3.80 -2.30 33.34
N ALA A 131 3.48 -3.59 33.37
CA ALA A 131 4.19 -4.60 32.59
C ALA A 131 3.88 -4.47 31.10
N LEU A 132 4.90 -4.38 30.26
CA LEU A 132 4.74 -4.32 28.81
C LEU A 132 4.82 -5.73 28.21
N GLN A 133 3.78 -6.15 27.50
CA GLN A 133 3.70 -7.47 26.87
C GLN A 133 3.64 -7.35 25.36
N LYS A 134 4.60 -8.00 24.68
CA LYS A 134 4.64 -8.07 23.20
C LYS A 134 3.58 -9.04 22.68
N MET A 135 2.89 -8.61 21.63
CA MET A 135 1.89 -9.38 20.90
C MET A 135 2.25 -9.44 19.40
N ALA A 136 1.66 -10.40 18.67
CA ALA A 136 1.91 -10.59 17.24
C ALA A 136 1.47 -9.38 16.38
N SER A 137 0.44 -8.65 16.82
CA SER A 137 -0.04 -7.42 16.18
C SER A 137 -0.73 -6.51 17.20
N THR A 138 -0.92 -5.24 16.84
CA THR A 138 -1.71 -4.29 17.64
C THR A 138 -3.18 -4.71 17.75
N ALA A 139 -3.74 -5.27 16.68
CA ALA A 139 -5.11 -5.79 16.68
C ALA A 139 -5.24 -7.05 17.57
N ALA A 140 -4.26 -7.98 17.53
CA ALA A 140 -4.24 -9.13 18.42
C ALA A 140 -4.16 -8.71 19.90
N ALA A 141 -3.46 -7.62 20.21
CA ALA A 141 -3.43 -7.07 21.56
C ALA A 141 -4.81 -6.55 22.01
N ALA A 142 -5.51 -5.83 21.13
CA ALA A 142 -6.87 -5.37 21.41
C ALA A 142 -7.85 -6.55 21.61
N GLN A 143 -7.79 -7.54 20.70
CA GLN A 143 -8.62 -8.74 20.78
C GLN A 143 -8.38 -9.54 22.07
N ALA A 144 -7.13 -9.60 22.55
CA ALA A 144 -6.76 -10.30 23.77
C ALA A 144 -7.43 -9.71 25.01
N LEU A 145 -7.79 -8.44 25.02
CA LEU A 145 -8.55 -7.80 26.11
C LEU A 145 -9.94 -8.41 26.29
N LEU A 146 -10.52 -9.00 25.25
CA LEU A 146 -11.86 -9.60 25.30
C LEU A 146 -11.87 -11.06 25.80
N ASN A 147 -10.70 -11.67 26.01
CA ASN A 147 -10.59 -13.01 26.57
C ASN A 147 -11.16 -13.03 28.00
N GLU A 148 -11.65 -14.19 28.43
CA GLU A 148 -12.11 -14.35 29.82
C GLU A 148 -10.93 -14.37 30.79
N GLY A 149 -11.12 -13.78 31.95
CA GLY A 149 -10.15 -13.78 33.05
C GLY A 149 -10.00 -12.44 33.77
N PRO A 150 -9.58 -12.43 35.02
CA PRO A 150 -9.44 -11.21 35.83
C PRO A 150 -8.31 -10.30 35.35
N GLU A 151 -7.31 -10.85 34.66
CA GLU A 151 -6.16 -10.10 34.15
C GLU A 151 -6.55 -9.02 33.15
N GLN A 152 -7.63 -9.25 32.37
CA GLN A 152 -8.09 -8.31 31.35
C GLN A 152 -8.71 -7.05 31.96
N LEU A 153 -9.19 -7.11 33.22
CA LEU A 153 -9.68 -5.95 33.96
C LEU A 153 -8.56 -5.01 34.41
N HIS A 154 -7.30 -5.46 34.30
CA HIS A 154 -6.10 -4.69 34.62
C HIS A 154 -5.17 -4.49 33.41
N SER A 155 -5.72 -4.70 32.22
CA SER A 155 -4.93 -4.65 30.98
C SER A 155 -5.45 -3.58 30.04
N ALA A 156 -4.50 -2.94 29.35
CA ALA A 156 -4.76 -2.07 28.20
C ALA A 156 -4.05 -2.61 26.96
N ALA A 157 -4.50 -2.20 25.77
CA ALA A 157 -3.82 -2.47 24.53
C ALA A 157 -3.49 -1.15 23.81
N ILE A 158 -2.36 -1.11 23.11
CA ILE A 158 -2.08 -0.05 22.15
C ILE A 158 -2.42 -0.57 20.77
N CYS A 159 -3.37 0.08 20.10
CA CYS A 159 -3.87 -0.32 18.79
C CYS A 159 -4.42 0.87 18.01
N SER A 160 -4.98 0.60 16.82
CA SER A 160 -5.69 1.60 16.02
C SER A 160 -7.02 1.99 16.69
N PRO A 161 -7.55 3.20 16.46
CA PRO A 161 -8.87 3.60 16.96
C PRO A 161 -10.00 2.69 16.46
N LEU A 162 -9.86 2.10 15.26
CA LEU A 162 -10.83 1.15 14.69
C LEU A 162 -11.07 -0.06 15.60
N CYS A 163 -10.09 -0.48 16.40
CA CYS A 163 -10.28 -1.61 17.32
C CYS A 163 -11.44 -1.41 18.29
N ALA A 164 -11.66 -0.18 18.77
CA ALA A 164 -12.79 0.11 19.65
C ALA A 164 -14.15 0.10 18.92
N VAL A 165 -14.14 0.25 17.58
CA VAL A 165 -15.36 0.16 16.75
C VAL A 165 -15.71 -1.29 16.44
N VAL A 166 -14.70 -2.08 16.02
CA VAL A 166 -14.92 -3.46 15.53
C VAL A 166 -14.99 -4.50 16.65
N PHE A 167 -14.34 -4.25 17.79
CA PHE A 167 -14.35 -5.14 18.94
C PHE A 167 -15.31 -4.59 20.02
N LYS A 168 -16.57 -5.04 19.97
CA LYS A 168 -17.58 -4.64 20.95
C LYS A 168 -17.11 -4.93 22.38
N GLY A 169 -17.31 -3.98 23.28
CA GLY A 169 -16.88 -4.08 24.67
C GLY A 169 -15.50 -3.47 24.97
N LEU A 170 -14.87 -2.87 23.96
CA LEU A 170 -13.68 -2.03 24.14
C LEU A 170 -14.04 -0.55 24.09
N GLU A 171 -13.22 0.27 24.75
CA GLU A 171 -13.28 1.73 24.69
C GLU A 171 -11.88 2.34 24.68
N ILE A 172 -11.77 3.55 24.11
CA ILE A 172 -10.52 4.30 24.05
C ILE A 172 -10.37 5.12 25.33
N LEU A 173 -9.30 4.86 26.10
CA LEU A 173 -8.95 5.71 27.25
C LEU A 173 -8.21 6.96 26.79
N GLN A 174 -7.32 6.85 25.81
CA GLN A 174 -6.53 7.96 25.32
C GLN A 174 -6.18 7.76 23.86
N GLU A 175 -6.37 8.80 23.06
CA GLU A 175 -5.98 8.85 21.65
C GLU A 175 -4.59 9.46 21.47
N SER A 176 -3.95 9.13 20.33
CA SER A 176 -2.71 9.79 19.87
C SER A 176 -1.58 9.77 20.90
N ILE A 177 -1.31 8.60 21.48
CA ILE A 177 -0.30 8.40 22.52
C ILE A 177 1.12 8.20 21.98
N GLN A 178 1.32 8.19 20.66
CA GLN A 178 2.61 8.03 20.02
C GLN A 178 3.55 9.24 20.27
N ASP A 179 4.84 8.97 20.39
CA ASP A 179 5.86 9.99 20.66
C ASP A 179 6.09 10.96 19.50
N LYS A 180 5.73 10.54 18.26
CA LYS A 180 5.89 11.32 17.03
C LYS A 180 4.66 11.17 16.14
N ASN A 181 4.20 12.28 15.56
CA ASN A 181 3.02 12.33 14.67
C ASN A 181 3.39 12.26 13.17
N THR A 182 4.62 11.84 12.85
CA THR A 182 5.13 11.79 11.47
C THR A 182 5.04 10.40 10.85
N ASN A 183 4.47 9.41 11.57
CA ASN A 183 4.30 8.06 11.06
C ASN A 183 3.04 7.99 10.20
N CYS A 184 3.24 7.86 8.88
CA CYS A 184 2.16 7.65 7.92
C CYS A 184 2.39 6.35 7.15
N THR A 185 1.31 5.67 6.80
CA THR A 185 1.35 4.52 5.89
C THR A 185 0.53 4.86 4.66
N ARG A 186 1.11 4.63 3.50
CA ARG A 186 0.46 4.74 2.20
C ARG A 186 0.04 3.35 1.73
N PHE A 187 -1.15 3.25 1.18
CA PHE A 187 -1.73 2.02 0.67
C PHE A 187 -2.15 2.20 -0.78
N TYR A 188 -1.99 1.16 -1.59
CA TYR A 188 -2.63 1.08 -2.89
C TYR A 188 -4.01 0.43 -2.76
N VAL A 189 -4.98 1.00 -3.48
CA VAL A 189 -6.28 0.39 -3.73
C VAL A 189 -6.20 -0.39 -5.03
N LEU A 190 -6.44 -1.68 -4.97
CA LEU A 190 -6.49 -2.57 -6.12
C LEU A 190 -7.93 -2.73 -6.59
N ALA A 191 -8.13 -2.89 -7.90
CA ALA A 191 -9.42 -3.25 -8.46
C ALA A 191 -9.29 -4.26 -9.61
N GLN A 192 -10.35 -5.03 -9.82
CA GLN A 192 -10.49 -5.89 -10.97
C GLN A 192 -10.93 -5.05 -12.18
N GLY A 193 -10.07 -4.97 -13.18
CA GLY A 193 -10.32 -4.21 -14.42
C GLY A 193 -10.05 -2.72 -14.29
N LEU A 194 -9.57 -2.14 -15.39
CA LEU A 194 -9.14 -0.74 -15.46
C LEU A 194 -10.30 0.24 -15.24
N GLU A 195 -11.49 -0.10 -15.72
CA GLU A 195 -12.68 0.77 -15.67
C GLU A 195 -13.46 0.67 -14.34
N THR A 196 -13.05 -0.23 -13.45
CA THR A 196 -13.73 -0.43 -12.16
C THR A 196 -13.49 0.76 -11.25
N LYS A 197 -14.58 1.41 -10.82
CA LYS A 197 -14.54 2.57 -9.91
C LYS A 197 -14.75 2.11 -8.46
N PRO A 198 -13.76 2.33 -7.56
CA PRO A 198 -13.94 2.00 -6.15
C PRO A 198 -15.01 2.88 -5.48
N PRO A 199 -15.86 2.34 -4.60
CA PRO A 199 -16.95 3.06 -3.94
C PRO A 199 -16.43 3.87 -2.74
N TYR A 200 -15.59 4.87 -2.99
CA TYR A 200 -15.02 5.72 -1.97
C TYR A 200 -16.08 6.55 -1.23
N LEU A 201 -15.79 6.84 0.04
CA LEU A 201 -16.45 7.94 0.73
C LEU A 201 -16.10 9.28 0.05
N PRO A 202 -17.02 10.28 0.07
CA PRO A 202 -16.73 11.61 -0.42
C PRO A 202 -15.45 12.17 0.23
N GLY A 203 -14.60 12.77 -0.59
CA GLY A 203 -13.31 13.33 -0.15
C GLY A 203 -12.87 14.46 -1.07
N PRO A 204 -11.79 15.15 -0.74
CA PRO A 204 -11.24 16.19 -1.60
C PRO A 204 -10.82 15.58 -2.96
N PRO A 205 -10.86 16.38 -4.04
CA PRO A 205 -10.35 15.96 -5.34
C PRO A 205 -8.87 15.59 -5.21
N GLN A 206 -8.49 14.51 -5.88
CA GLN A 206 -7.10 14.06 -5.93
C GLN A 206 -6.51 14.39 -7.30
N LEU A 207 -5.21 14.68 -7.35
CA LEU A 207 -4.48 14.78 -8.60
C LEU A 207 -4.51 13.43 -9.32
N GLN A 208 -4.63 13.45 -10.64
CA GLN A 208 -4.59 12.22 -11.41
C GLN A 208 -3.18 11.63 -11.39
N ARG A 209 -3.10 10.33 -11.18
CA ARG A 209 -1.85 9.59 -11.12
C ARG A 209 -1.89 8.36 -12.01
N ALA A 210 -0.71 7.93 -12.42
CA ALA A 210 -0.53 6.66 -13.11
C ALA A 210 0.67 5.92 -12.53
N LEU A 211 0.55 4.60 -12.48
CA LEU A 211 1.65 3.69 -12.12
C LEU A 211 1.99 2.86 -13.37
N VAL A 212 3.24 2.96 -13.80
CA VAL A 212 3.77 2.26 -14.98
C VAL A 212 4.83 1.26 -14.52
N ARG A 213 4.69 0.02 -14.97
CA ARG A 213 5.72 -1.01 -14.83
C ARG A 213 6.60 -1.00 -16.08
N ILE A 214 7.93 -0.94 -15.89
CA ILE A 214 8.91 -0.91 -16.96
C ILE A 214 9.89 -2.04 -16.76
N GLY A 215 10.01 -2.90 -17.79
CA GLY A 215 11.03 -3.90 -17.95
C GLY A 215 12.07 -3.46 -18.98
N LEU A 216 13.25 -4.03 -18.88
CA LEU A 216 14.23 -3.98 -19.94
C LEU A 216 14.18 -5.33 -20.65
N PRO A 217 14.19 -5.39 -22.01
CA PRO A 217 14.25 -6.65 -22.69
C PRO A 217 15.53 -7.38 -22.30
N ALA A 218 15.43 -8.71 -22.16
CA ALA A 218 16.63 -9.53 -22.00
C ALA A 218 17.57 -9.25 -23.18
N PRO A 219 18.88 -9.12 -22.95
CA PRO A 219 19.82 -9.02 -24.07
C PRO A 219 19.67 -10.29 -24.92
N GLU A 220 19.68 -10.12 -26.23
CA GLU A 220 19.79 -11.25 -27.14
C GLU A 220 21.05 -12.04 -26.73
N GLU A 221 20.88 -13.32 -26.36
CA GLU A 221 22.02 -14.18 -26.04
C GLU A 221 22.93 -14.23 -27.25
N PRO A 222 24.21 -13.91 -27.11
CA PRO A 222 25.15 -14.15 -28.24
C PRO A 222 25.17 -15.64 -28.51
N GLU A 223 24.89 -16.05 -29.74
CA GLU A 223 24.82 -17.45 -30.23
C GLU A 223 26.05 -18.32 -29.87
N SER A 224 27.04 -17.79 -29.13
CA SER A 224 28.32 -18.41 -28.81
C SER A 224 28.73 -18.50 -27.34
N ALA A 225 27.85 -18.19 -26.37
CA ALA A 225 28.22 -18.24 -24.96
C ALA A 225 27.88 -19.58 -24.28
N GLU A 226 28.48 -20.67 -24.75
CA GLU A 226 28.50 -21.97 -24.02
C GLU A 226 29.50 -21.99 -22.85
N ASP A 227 30.28 -20.92 -22.66
CA ASP A 227 31.30 -20.84 -21.60
C ASP A 227 30.81 -19.97 -20.43
N GLY A 228 30.39 -20.62 -19.32
CA GLY A 228 30.00 -19.99 -18.05
C GLY A 228 31.14 -19.28 -17.29
N SER A 229 32.10 -18.68 -18.02
CA SER A 229 33.22 -17.96 -17.42
C SER A 229 32.80 -16.63 -16.76
N ALA A 230 33.53 -16.21 -15.72
CA ALA A 230 33.33 -14.93 -15.04
C ALA A 230 33.41 -13.73 -16.00
N GLU A 231 34.13 -13.86 -17.11
CA GLU A 231 34.25 -12.82 -18.15
C GLU A 231 32.96 -12.70 -18.97
N ALA A 232 32.27 -13.81 -19.29
CA ALA A 232 30.97 -13.80 -19.97
C ALA A 232 29.89 -13.12 -19.09
N LEU A 233 29.88 -13.42 -17.79
CA LEU A 233 29.02 -12.74 -16.81
C LEU A 233 29.30 -11.24 -16.73
N THR A 234 30.56 -10.81 -16.69
CA THR A 234 30.94 -9.39 -16.62
C THR A 234 30.56 -8.64 -17.89
N THR A 235 30.66 -9.26 -19.04
CA THR A 235 30.28 -8.68 -20.34
C THR A 235 28.76 -8.55 -20.44
N SER A 236 28.01 -9.55 -19.98
CA SER A 236 26.56 -9.51 -19.88
C SER A 236 26.07 -8.37 -18.98
N ILE A 237 26.64 -8.22 -17.79
CA ILE A 237 26.31 -7.11 -16.85
C ILE A 237 26.57 -5.73 -17.47
N SER A 238 27.68 -5.59 -18.23
CA SER A 238 28.04 -4.33 -18.90
C SER A 238 27.08 -3.98 -20.03
N ALA A 239 26.58 -4.98 -20.75
CA ALA A 239 25.60 -4.81 -21.82
C ALA A 239 24.23 -4.37 -21.29
N HIS A 240 23.82 -4.81 -20.09
CA HIS A 240 22.56 -4.43 -19.45
C HIS A 240 22.49 -2.95 -19.01
N ASN A 241 23.61 -2.33 -18.71
CA ASN A 241 23.63 -0.95 -18.22
C ASN A 241 23.32 0.11 -19.30
N ARG A 242 23.55 -0.19 -20.59
CA ARG A 242 23.29 0.74 -21.69
C ARG A 242 21.79 0.94 -21.96
N PRO A 243 20.99 -0.14 -22.08
CA PRO A 243 19.53 -0.01 -22.23
C PRO A 243 18.91 0.73 -21.06
N LEU A 244 19.33 0.46 -19.82
CA LEU A 244 18.82 1.14 -18.64
C LEU A 244 19.02 2.66 -18.71
N HIS A 245 20.21 3.13 -19.07
CA HIS A 245 20.50 4.56 -19.20
C HIS A 245 19.60 5.21 -20.26
N MET A 246 19.39 4.57 -21.40
CA MET A 246 18.52 5.07 -22.46
C MET A 246 17.07 5.13 -22.01
N VAL A 247 16.55 4.07 -21.41
CA VAL A 247 15.17 4.02 -20.89
C VAL A 247 14.96 5.06 -19.81
N MET A 248 15.85 5.19 -18.84
CA MET A 248 15.74 6.18 -17.77
C MET A 248 15.85 7.62 -18.29
N SER A 249 16.74 7.87 -19.25
CA SER A 249 16.83 9.17 -19.92
C SER A 249 15.54 9.49 -20.67
N THR A 250 14.98 8.54 -21.40
CA THR A 250 13.71 8.67 -22.12
C THR A 250 12.56 8.93 -21.15
N LEU A 251 12.49 8.20 -20.04
CA LEU A 251 11.51 8.40 -18.99
C LEU A 251 11.54 9.84 -18.46
N LEU A 252 12.70 10.30 -18.05
CA LEU A 252 12.85 11.59 -17.38
C LEU A 252 12.68 12.78 -18.33
N THR A 253 13.06 12.63 -19.62
CA THR A 253 13.04 13.73 -20.60
C THR A 253 11.83 13.75 -21.48
N THR A 254 11.16 12.61 -21.67
CA THR A 254 10.21 12.43 -22.79
C THR A 254 8.76 12.28 -22.34
N PHE A 255 8.50 11.87 -21.09
CA PHE A 255 7.11 11.76 -20.62
C PHE A 255 6.38 13.09 -20.63
N GLY A 256 7.08 14.21 -20.42
CA GLY A 256 6.43 15.53 -20.29
C GLY A 256 5.42 15.57 -19.12
N VAL A 257 5.53 14.58 -18.21
CA VAL A 257 4.70 14.39 -17.03
C VAL A 257 5.62 14.18 -15.85
N PRO A 258 5.38 14.78 -14.69
CA PRO A 258 6.24 14.61 -13.53
C PRO A 258 6.30 13.16 -13.07
N VAL A 259 7.52 12.66 -12.94
CA VAL A 259 7.80 11.42 -12.24
C VAL A 259 7.95 11.78 -10.75
N ILE A 260 7.05 11.28 -9.91
CA ILE A 260 7.07 11.57 -8.47
C ILE A 260 7.74 10.46 -7.66
N ARG A 261 7.86 9.25 -8.25
CA ARG A 261 8.48 8.10 -7.57
C ARG A 261 9.01 7.07 -8.57
N ILE A 262 10.12 6.42 -8.20
CA ILE A 262 10.66 5.26 -8.89
C ILE A 262 11.05 4.23 -7.84
N ASP A 263 10.50 3.03 -7.94
CA ASP A 263 10.89 1.84 -7.18
C ASP A 263 11.40 0.75 -8.13
N ARG A 264 12.13 -0.24 -7.63
CA ARG A 264 12.63 -1.35 -8.44
C ARG A 264 12.57 -2.68 -7.69
N ARG A 265 12.38 -3.75 -8.45
CA ARG A 265 12.49 -5.14 -7.96
C ARG A 265 13.28 -5.99 -8.97
N PRO A 266 13.92 -7.08 -8.53
CA PRO A 266 14.48 -8.05 -9.45
C PRO A 266 13.41 -8.52 -10.44
N SER A 267 13.79 -8.70 -11.72
CA SER A 267 12.92 -9.29 -12.74
C SER A 267 12.54 -10.73 -12.38
N LEU A 268 11.41 -11.21 -12.91
CA LEU A 268 11.02 -12.63 -12.83
C LEU A 268 11.73 -13.50 -13.89
N ASN A 269 12.47 -12.91 -14.83
CA ASN A 269 13.17 -13.61 -15.89
C ASN A 269 14.41 -14.40 -15.43
N HIS A 270 14.74 -14.34 -14.14
CA HIS A 270 15.90 -15.01 -13.53
C HIS A 270 17.27 -14.60 -14.08
N VAL A 271 17.34 -13.48 -14.82
CA VAL A 271 18.60 -12.92 -15.28
C VAL A 271 19.25 -12.13 -14.13
N PRO A 272 20.50 -12.39 -13.76
CA PRO A 272 21.18 -11.72 -12.68
C PRO A 272 21.19 -10.19 -12.85
N PHE A 273 20.78 -9.44 -11.83
CA PHE A 273 20.74 -7.97 -11.79
C PHE A 273 19.78 -7.30 -12.78
N GLU A 274 18.93 -8.06 -13.47
CA GLU A 274 17.82 -7.53 -14.22
C GLU A 274 16.72 -7.04 -13.25
N HIS A 275 16.15 -5.87 -13.55
CA HIS A 275 15.18 -5.22 -12.70
C HIS A 275 13.94 -4.81 -13.48
N VAL A 276 12.81 -4.87 -12.79
CA VAL A 276 11.56 -4.20 -13.16
C VAL A 276 11.47 -2.91 -12.36
N TYR A 277 11.09 -1.83 -13.02
CA TYR A 277 10.93 -0.51 -12.43
C TYR A 277 9.45 -0.16 -12.34
N TYR A 278 9.07 0.48 -11.25
CA TYR A 278 7.73 1.04 -11.03
C TYR A 278 7.86 2.54 -10.99
N VAL A 279 7.21 3.20 -11.94
CA VAL A 279 7.28 4.65 -12.11
C VAL A 279 5.91 5.23 -11.82
N GLU A 280 5.82 6.06 -10.78
CA GLU A 280 4.61 6.78 -10.43
C GLU A 280 4.66 8.17 -11.06
N LEU A 281 3.63 8.49 -11.82
CA LEU A 281 3.44 9.74 -12.55
C LEU A 281 2.29 10.52 -11.91
N GLU A 282 2.38 11.85 -11.92
CA GLU A 282 1.33 12.73 -11.43
C GLU A 282 1.02 13.81 -12.47
N GLU A 283 -0.26 14.08 -12.68
CA GLU A 283 -0.66 15.20 -13.51
C GLU A 283 -0.34 16.51 -12.78
N LEU A 284 0.39 17.39 -13.45
CA LEU A 284 0.53 18.78 -12.97
C LEU A 284 -0.86 19.40 -13.01
N GLY A 285 -1.45 19.62 -11.84
CA GLY A 285 -2.65 20.46 -11.75
C GLY A 285 -2.40 21.73 -12.54
N SER A 286 -3.33 22.10 -13.42
CA SER A 286 -3.18 23.27 -14.24
C SER A 286 -2.96 24.49 -13.34
N GLU A 287 -1.72 24.98 -13.24
CA GLU A 287 -1.40 26.32 -12.71
C GLU A 287 -2.06 27.43 -13.56
N LEU A 288 -2.75 27.05 -14.62
CA LEU A 288 -3.50 27.89 -15.54
C LEU A 288 -5.01 27.67 -15.37
N GLY A 289 -5.57 28.15 -14.24
CA GLY A 289 -6.92 28.71 -14.11
C GLY A 289 -8.11 28.08 -14.89
N VAL A 290 -8.08 26.81 -15.28
CA VAL A 290 -9.23 26.13 -15.85
C VAL A 290 -9.93 25.40 -14.69
N GLU A 291 -11.05 25.94 -14.25
CA GLU A 291 -11.97 25.28 -13.33
C GLU A 291 -12.36 23.93 -13.93
N ASN A 292 -11.81 22.84 -13.37
CA ASN A 292 -12.28 21.50 -13.69
C ASN A 292 -13.70 21.36 -13.10
N SER A 293 -14.69 21.44 -13.96
CA SER A 293 -16.06 21.09 -13.61
C SER A 293 -16.10 19.58 -13.25
N ALA A 294 -16.86 19.23 -12.23
CA ALA A 294 -16.97 17.88 -11.65
C ALA A 294 -17.48 16.76 -12.60
N ASP A 295 -17.64 17.04 -13.89
CA ASP A 295 -18.16 16.14 -14.93
C ASP A 295 -17.12 15.77 -16.02
N ASP A 296 -15.81 15.90 -15.77
CA ASP A 296 -14.80 15.82 -16.82
C ASP A 296 -14.33 14.36 -17.10
N GLU A 297 -15.19 13.56 -17.75
CA GLU A 297 -14.77 12.34 -18.45
C GLU A 297 -13.70 12.66 -19.55
N HIS A 298 -13.65 13.90 -20.05
CA HIS A 298 -12.65 14.35 -21.03
C HIS A 298 -11.25 14.54 -20.43
N GLY A 299 -11.12 15.04 -19.21
CA GLY A 299 -9.82 15.25 -18.54
C GLY A 299 -9.08 13.93 -18.31
N SER A 300 -9.79 12.91 -17.83
CA SER A 300 -9.22 11.58 -17.61
C SER A 300 -8.71 10.93 -18.92
N SER A 301 -9.38 11.17 -20.02
CA SER A 301 -8.99 10.69 -21.37
C SER A 301 -7.71 11.36 -21.86
N VAL A 302 -7.55 12.67 -21.65
CA VAL A 302 -6.35 13.43 -22.05
C VAL A 302 -5.12 12.98 -21.23
N TRP A 303 -5.29 12.79 -19.91
CA TRP A 303 -4.25 12.30 -19.04
C TRP A 303 -3.76 10.90 -19.46
N LEU A 304 -4.68 9.97 -19.64
CA LEU A 304 -4.38 8.60 -20.05
C LEU A 304 -3.64 8.55 -21.40
N ASN A 305 -4.05 9.38 -22.36
CA ASN A 305 -3.38 9.51 -23.65
C ASN A 305 -1.93 10.01 -23.49
N ARG A 306 -1.68 10.98 -22.60
CA ARG A 306 -0.32 11.47 -22.33
C ARG A 306 0.56 10.37 -21.74
N VAL A 307 0.03 9.59 -20.78
CA VAL A 307 0.74 8.44 -20.20
C VAL A 307 1.04 7.40 -21.26
N GLN A 308 0.06 7.08 -22.14
CA GLN A 308 0.25 6.12 -23.22
C GLN A 308 1.33 6.57 -24.21
N MET A 309 1.35 7.85 -24.62
CA MET A 309 2.42 8.40 -25.45
C MET A 309 3.80 8.25 -24.80
N GLY A 310 3.89 8.37 -23.48
CA GLY A 310 5.13 8.13 -22.75
C GLY A 310 5.58 6.68 -22.81
N ILE A 311 4.64 5.74 -22.68
CA ILE A 311 4.86 4.30 -22.80
C ILE A 311 5.38 3.94 -24.18
N ASP A 312 4.71 4.43 -25.22
CA ASP A 312 5.11 4.16 -26.63
C ASP A 312 6.57 4.56 -26.88
N ARG A 313 7.00 5.69 -26.34
CA ARG A 313 8.40 6.17 -26.46
C ARG A 313 9.38 5.32 -25.67
N VAL A 314 8.98 4.78 -24.50
CA VAL A 314 9.81 3.82 -23.76
C VAL A 314 10.00 2.55 -24.57
N CYS A 315 8.93 2.06 -25.20
CA CYS A 315 8.99 0.88 -26.08
C CYS A 315 9.86 1.16 -27.33
N GLU A 316 9.74 2.33 -27.95
CA GLU A 316 10.62 2.76 -29.05
C GLU A 316 12.10 2.83 -28.65
N ALA A 317 12.38 3.18 -27.38
CA ALA A 317 13.73 3.19 -26.84
C ALA A 317 14.26 1.81 -26.44
N GLY A 318 13.51 0.73 -26.71
CA GLY A 318 13.87 -0.65 -26.42
C GLY A 318 13.54 -1.14 -25.02
N GLY A 319 12.64 -0.46 -24.31
CA GLY A 319 12.05 -0.92 -23.05
C GLY A 319 10.71 -1.62 -23.27
N GLU A 320 10.23 -2.30 -22.25
CA GLU A 320 8.85 -2.79 -22.15
C GLU A 320 8.13 -1.98 -21.09
N ALA A 321 6.98 -1.38 -21.40
CA ALA A 321 6.24 -0.59 -20.45
C ALA A 321 4.75 -0.94 -20.48
N THR A 322 4.13 -0.98 -19.29
CA THR A 322 2.72 -1.32 -19.12
C THR A 322 2.11 -0.44 -18.04
N ILE A 323 0.92 0.11 -18.31
CA ILE A 323 0.11 0.78 -17.27
C ILE A 323 -0.41 -0.29 -16.32
N ILE A 324 -0.07 -0.20 -15.05
CA ILE A 324 -0.57 -1.10 -14.00
C ILE A 324 -1.51 -0.38 -13.02
N GLY A 325 -1.74 0.91 -13.21
CA GLY A 325 -2.70 1.68 -12.45
C GLY A 325 -2.93 3.09 -12.98
N VAL A 326 -4.15 3.59 -12.78
CA VAL A 326 -4.56 4.99 -13.05
C VAL A 326 -5.63 5.38 -12.05
N TRP A 327 -5.47 6.52 -11.37
CA TRP A 327 -6.42 7.02 -10.36
C TRP A 327 -6.37 8.53 -10.19
#